data_4eddcb61ac8029707d9d4668421293fb
#
_entry.id   4eddcb61ac8029707d9d4668421293fb
#
_cell.length_a   1.000
_cell.length_b   1.000
_cell.length_c   1.000
_cell.angle_alpha   90.00
_cell.angle_beta   90.00
_cell.angle_gamma   90.00
#
_symmetry.space_group_name_H-M   'P 1'
#
loop_
_entity.id
_entity.type
_entity.pdbx_description
1 polymer ?
#
loop_
_entity_poly.entity_id
_entity_poly.type
_entity_poly.pdbx_seq_one_letter_code
_entity_poly.pdbx_strand_id
1 'polypeptide(L)'
;METEQFNIRMPKDLVQDLDIISKLLKVNRSEWVKTKLAEEVHEEKNKLLMELSTLYANGMISKEKIEKLVGKEVADEMEFIKKKAIESAKKGIEIGRELRKKVVHI
;
A
#
# COMPACT_ATOMS: atom_id res chain seq x y z
N MET A 1 -10.42 -14.36 13.98
CA MET A 1 -9.71 -13.09 13.71
C MET A 1 -9.25 -12.49 15.04
N GLU A 2 -7.96 -12.24 15.15
CA GLU A 2 -7.41 -11.60 16.34
C GLU A 2 -7.82 -10.14 16.38
N THR A 3 -8.15 -9.64 17.55
CA THR A 3 -8.47 -8.23 17.75
C THR A 3 -7.46 -7.60 18.70
N GLU A 4 -7.05 -6.39 18.40
CA GLU A 4 -6.22 -5.59 19.28
C GLU A 4 -7.03 -4.38 19.74
N GLN A 5 -6.77 -3.96 20.97
CA GLN A 5 -7.39 -2.77 21.50
C GLN A 5 -6.61 -1.54 21.03
N PHE A 6 -7.33 -0.59 20.45
CA PHE A 6 -6.76 0.66 19.95
C PHE A 6 -7.55 1.83 20.53
N ASN A 7 -6.95 2.60 21.40
CA ASN A 7 -7.61 3.69 22.11
C ASN A 7 -7.23 5.04 21.48
N ILE A 8 -8.25 5.82 21.13
CA ILE A 8 -8.08 7.17 20.58
C ILE A 8 -8.85 8.17 21.42
N ARG A 9 -8.24 9.31 21.68
CA ARG A 9 -8.96 10.45 22.25
C ARG A 9 -9.53 11.28 21.12
N MET A 10 -10.82 11.60 21.20
CA MET A 10 -11.50 12.41 20.19
C MET A 10 -12.04 13.69 20.84
N PRO A 11 -12.11 14.80 20.07
CA PRO A 11 -12.80 15.99 20.55
C PRO A 11 -14.25 15.68 20.91
N LYS A 12 -14.74 16.32 21.96
CA LYS A 12 -16.14 16.12 22.41
C LYS A 12 -17.16 16.37 21.31
N ASP A 13 -16.97 17.41 20.52
CA ASP A 13 -17.87 17.77 19.42
C ASP A 13 -17.96 16.66 18.38
N LEU A 14 -16.85 16.04 18.05
CA LEU A 14 -16.81 14.91 17.12
C LEU A 14 -17.57 13.70 17.67
N VAL A 15 -17.38 13.40 18.96
CA VAL A 15 -18.09 12.29 19.61
C VAL A 15 -19.59 12.54 19.63
N GLN A 16 -20.01 13.77 19.90
CA GLN A 16 -21.42 14.14 19.87
C GLN A 16 -22.01 14.02 18.48
N ASP A 17 -21.31 14.47 17.46
CA ASP A 17 -21.73 14.33 16.07
C ASP A 17 -21.88 12.87 15.67
N LEU A 18 -20.91 12.03 16.05
CA LEU A 18 -20.97 10.58 15.81
C LEU A 18 -22.18 9.95 16.49
N ASP A 19 -22.49 10.38 17.72
CA ASP A 19 -23.64 9.87 18.45
C ASP A 19 -24.96 10.23 17.76
N ILE A 20 -25.10 11.48 17.32
CA ILE A 20 -26.27 11.94 16.59
C ILE A 20 -26.45 11.19 15.28
N ILE A 21 -25.37 11.09 14.48
CA ILE A 21 -25.41 10.43 13.17
C ILE A 21 -25.77 8.96 13.33
N SER A 22 -25.15 8.27 14.30
CA SER A 22 -25.43 6.85 14.53
C SER A 22 -26.87 6.60 14.94
N LYS A 23 -27.47 7.48 15.74
CA LYS A 23 -28.88 7.41 16.12
C LYS A 23 -29.81 7.63 14.93
N LEU A 24 -29.51 8.61 14.08
CA LEU A 24 -30.28 8.87 12.86
C LEU A 24 -30.22 7.70 11.88
N LEU A 25 -29.06 7.05 11.76
CA LEU A 25 -28.86 5.88 10.91
C LEU A 25 -29.33 4.58 11.56
N LYS A 26 -29.72 4.62 12.83
CA LYS A 26 -30.12 3.44 13.62
C LYS A 26 -29.07 2.35 13.65
N VAL A 27 -27.82 2.75 13.83
CA VAL A 27 -26.66 1.84 13.89
C VAL A 27 -25.92 2.04 15.21
N ASN A 28 -25.13 1.03 15.60
CA ASN A 28 -24.24 1.15 16.75
C ASN A 28 -23.07 2.07 16.39
N ARG A 29 -22.79 3.06 17.23
CA ARG A 29 -21.72 4.06 17.02
C ARG A 29 -20.36 3.42 16.80
N SER A 30 -19.98 2.47 17.66
CA SER A 30 -18.69 1.80 17.56
C SER A 30 -18.57 0.98 16.28
N GLU A 31 -19.63 0.27 15.90
CA GLU A 31 -19.64 -0.52 14.65
C GLU A 31 -19.60 0.37 13.42
N TRP A 32 -20.31 1.51 13.46
CA TRP A 32 -20.27 2.47 12.35
C TRP A 32 -18.86 3.04 12.17
N VAL A 33 -18.19 3.44 13.28
CA VAL A 33 -16.82 3.96 13.23
C VAL A 33 -15.85 2.89 12.70
N LYS A 34 -15.95 1.67 13.17
CA LYS A 34 -15.11 0.55 12.68
C LYS A 34 -15.27 0.35 11.17
N THR A 35 -16.51 0.36 10.70
CA THR A 35 -16.81 0.17 9.27
C THR A 35 -16.20 1.32 8.45
N LYS A 36 -16.38 2.56 8.90
CA LYS A 36 -15.82 3.73 8.21
C LYS A 36 -14.30 3.74 8.20
N LEU A 37 -13.67 3.37 9.32
CA LEU A 37 -12.21 3.25 9.38
C LEU A 37 -11.70 2.16 8.45
N ALA A 38 -12.38 1.01 8.39
CA ALA A 38 -12.00 -0.07 7.48
C ALA A 38 -12.08 0.37 6.02
N GLU A 39 -13.14 1.09 5.65
CA GLU A 39 -13.31 1.65 4.29
C GLU A 39 -12.19 2.64 3.96
N GLU A 40 -11.90 3.58 4.87
CA GLU A 40 -10.85 4.58 4.67
C GLU A 40 -9.46 3.96 4.56
N VAL A 41 -9.15 3.00 5.42
CA VAL A 41 -7.86 2.29 5.36
C VAL A 41 -7.72 1.55 4.03
N HIS A 42 -8.79 0.92 3.57
CA HIS A 42 -8.81 0.21 2.29
C HIS A 42 -8.57 1.18 1.12
N GLU A 43 -9.26 2.31 1.11
CA GLU A 43 -9.09 3.35 0.09
C GLU A 43 -7.67 3.91 0.08
N GLU A 44 -7.12 4.22 1.26
CA GLU A 44 -5.76 4.73 1.36
C GLU A 44 -4.72 3.71 0.88
N LYS A 45 -4.89 2.43 1.20
CA LYS A 45 -4.00 1.39 0.67
C LYS A 45 -4.03 1.35 -0.85
N ASN A 46 -5.22 1.46 -1.45
CA ASN A 46 -5.36 1.47 -2.91
C ASN A 46 -4.69 2.70 -3.54
N LYS A 47 -4.85 3.88 -2.94
CA LYS A 47 -4.18 5.10 -3.38
C LYS A 47 -2.67 5.01 -3.28
N LEU A 48 -2.16 4.31 -2.27
CA LEU A 48 -0.73 4.20 -1.97
C LEU A 48 -0.06 2.97 -2.58
N LEU A 49 -0.77 2.20 -3.42
CA LEU A 49 -0.20 0.97 -4.02
C LEU A 49 1.12 1.23 -4.76
N MET A 50 1.20 2.32 -5.53
CA MET A 50 2.44 2.67 -6.23
C MET A 50 3.59 2.95 -5.26
N GLU A 51 3.31 3.69 -4.19
CA GLU A 51 4.32 3.98 -3.17
C GLU A 51 4.74 2.73 -2.41
N LEU A 52 3.79 1.86 -2.06
CA LEU A 52 4.07 0.57 -1.42
C LEU A 52 4.92 -0.32 -2.33
N SER A 53 4.62 -0.34 -3.62
CA SER A 53 5.40 -1.08 -4.61
C SER A 53 6.84 -0.56 -4.69
N THR A 54 7.02 0.76 -4.64
CA THR A 54 8.33 1.40 -4.64
C THR A 54 9.12 1.05 -3.38
N LEU A 55 8.48 1.10 -2.21
CA LEU A 55 9.11 0.71 -0.95
C LEU A 55 9.57 -0.75 -0.97
N TYR A 56 8.74 -1.63 -1.51
CA TYR A 56 9.09 -3.03 -1.67
C TYR A 56 10.26 -3.22 -2.65
N ALA A 57 10.22 -2.53 -3.79
CA ALA A 57 11.28 -2.60 -4.79
C ALA A 57 12.63 -2.15 -4.23
N ASN A 58 12.62 -1.15 -3.35
CA ASN A 58 13.83 -0.62 -2.70
C ASN A 58 14.27 -1.43 -1.46
N GLY A 59 13.57 -2.51 -1.13
CA GLY A 59 13.90 -3.35 0.01
C GLY A 59 13.54 -2.75 1.37
N MET A 60 12.75 -1.68 1.40
CA MET A 60 12.36 -1.00 2.64
C MET A 60 11.20 -1.68 3.36
N ILE A 61 10.49 -2.55 2.68
CA ILE A 61 9.42 -3.36 3.26
C ILE A 61 9.55 -4.79 2.74
N SER A 62 9.37 -5.78 3.62
CA SER A 62 9.49 -7.19 3.26
C SER A 62 8.28 -7.68 2.47
N LYS A 63 8.48 -8.75 1.70
CA LYS A 63 7.36 -9.39 0.99
C LYS A 63 6.28 -9.86 1.96
N GLU A 64 6.66 -10.38 3.11
CA GLU A 64 5.72 -10.80 4.15
C GLU A 64 4.81 -9.66 4.61
N LYS A 65 5.38 -8.49 4.85
CA LYS A 65 4.59 -7.30 5.23
C LYS A 65 3.70 -6.81 4.11
N ILE A 66 4.21 -6.81 2.87
CA ILE A 66 3.42 -6.43 1.70
C ILE A 66 2.24 -7.39 1.51
N GLU A 67 2.45 -8.69 1.68
CA GLU A 67 1.38 -9.68 1.60
C GLU A 67 0.27 -9.41 2.61
N LYS A 68 0.64 -9.02 3.83
CA LYS A 68 -0.33 -8.66 4.87
C LYS A 68 -1.12 -7.40 4.54
N LEU A 69 -0.48 -6.42 3.90
CA LEU A 69 -1.12 -5.15 3.58
C LEU A 69 -2.05 -5.22 2.36
N VAL A 70 -1.60 -5.86 1.30
CA VAL A 70 -2.28 -5.82 -0.02
C VAL A 70 -2.80 -7.18 -0.48
N GLY A 71 -2.47 -8.24 0.24
CA GLY A 71 -2.82 -9.60 -0.14
C GLY A 71 -1.74 -10.25 -0.99
N LYS A 72 -1.77 -11.57 -1.04
CA LYS A 72 -0.75 -12.37 -1.73
C LYS A 72 -0.71 -12.10 -3.24
N GLU A 73 -1.87 -12.01 -3.86
CA GLU A 73 -1.98 -11.82 -5.32
C GLU A 73 -1.31 -10.51 -5.75
N VAL A 74 -1.64 -9.41 -5.09
CA VAL A 74 -1.05 -8.10 -5.40
C VAL A 74 0.44 -8.08 -5.06
N ALA A 75 0.84 -8.71 -3.95
CA ALA A 75 2.24 -8.81 -3.56
C ALA A 75 3.06 -9.60 -4.59
N ASP A 76 2.50 -10.67 -5.13
CA ASP A 76 3.15 -11.45 -6.19
C ASP A 76 3.29 -10.65 -7.48
N GLU A 77 2.31 -9.84 -7.82
CA GLU A 77 2.39 -8.91 -8.95
C GLU A 77 3.50 -7.87 -8.75
N MET A 78 3.61 -7.32 -7.55
CA MET A 78 4.68 -6.37 -7.20
C MET A 78 6.06 -7.02 -7.33
N GLU A 79 6.20 -8.26 -6.89
CA GLU A 79 7.45 -9.02 -7.02
C GLU A 79 7.82 -9.25 -8.48
N PHE A 80 6.85 -9.61 -9.30
CA PHE A 80 7.03 -9.77 -10.74
C PHE A 80 7.51 -8.48 -11.39
N ILE A 81 6.87 -7.36 -11.10
CA ILE A 81 7.25 -6.04 -11.61
C ILE A 81 8.67 -5.68 -11.18
N LYS A 82 9.02 -5.93 -9.93
CA LYS A 82 10.37 -5.70 -9.39
C LYS A 82 11.42 -6.49 -10.17
N LYS A 83 11.20 -7.77 -10.41
CA LYS A 83 12.10 -8.62 -11.18
C LYS A 83 12.25 -8.15 -12.62
N LYS A 84 11.15 -7.78 -13.27
CA LYS A 84 11.16 -7.26 -14.64
C LYS A 84 11.91 -5.94 -14.74
N ALA A 85 11.73 -5.04 -13.77
CA ALA A 85 12.46 -3.78 -13.75
C ALA A 85 13.97 -3.99 -13.62
N ILE A 86 14.41 -4.94 -12.79
CA ILE A 86 15.83 -5.30 -12.63
C ILE A 86 16.38 -5.88 -13.93
N GLU A 87 15.69 -6.80 -14.57
CA GLU A 87 16.10 -7.39 -15.86
C GLU A 87 16.21 -6.31 -16.95
N SER A 88 15.23 -5.42 -17.04
CA SER A 88 15.25 -4.32 -18.01
C SER A 88 16.41 -3.36 -17.78
N ALA A 89 16.72 -3.04 -16.53
CA ALA A 89 17.87 -2.21 -16.18
C ALA A 89 19.19 -2.88 -16.61
N LYS A 90 19.35 -4.17 -16.36
CA LYS A 90 20.52 -4.95 -16.78
C LYS A 90 20.66 -4.96 -18.30
N LYS A 91 19.59 -5.22 -19.03
CA LYS A 91 19.59 -5.18 -20.51
C LYS A 91 19.94 -3.80 -21.04
N GLY A 92 19.42 -2.75 -20.43
CA GLY A 92 19.74 -1.37 -20.80
C GLY A 92 21.23 -1.07 -20.62
N ILE A 93 21.84 -1.55 -19.53
CA ILE A 93 23.29 -1.41 -19.28
C ILE A 93 24.09 -2.15 -20.34
N GLU A 94 23.73 -3.37 -20.67
CA GLU A 94 24.39 -4.17 -21.70
C GLU A 94 24.33 -3.51 -23.08
N ILE A 95 23.15 -3.05 -23.47
CA ILE A 95 22.97 -2.32 -24.75
C ILE A 95 23.83 -1.05 -24.76
N GLY A 96 23.85 -0.30 -23.67
CA GLY A 96 24.68 0.89 -23.53
C GLY A 96 26.17 0.59 -23.70
N ARG A 97 26.65 -0.51 -23.12
CA ARG A 97 28.05 -0.94 -23.27
C ARG A 97 28.38 -1.30 -24.71
N GLU A 98 27.52 -2.06 -25.39
CA GLU A 98 27.69 -2.40 -26.78
C GLU A 98 27.71 -1.18 -27.71
N LEU A 99 26.81 -0.24 -27.49
CA LEU A 99 26.76 1.01 -28.25
C LEU A 99 28.04 1.84 -28.03
N ARG A 100 28.54 1.90 -26.80
CA ARG A 100 29.83 2.58 -26.50
C ARG A 100 30.99 1.93 -27.24
N LYS A 101 31.03 0.60 -27.27
CA LYS A 101 32.07 -0.12 -28.03
C LYS A 101 32.03 0.19 -29.50
N LYS A 102 30.85 0.28 -30.11
CA LYS A 102 30.66 0.63 -31.51
C LYS A 102 31.13 2.05 -31.80
N VAL A 103 30.83 3.00 -30.90
CA VAL A 103 31.28 4.38 -31.06
C VAL A 103 32.79 4.53 -30.97
N VAL A 104 33.45 3.75 -30.11
CA VAL A 104 34.91 3.77 -29.93
C VAL A 104 35.65 3.21 -31.19
N HIS A 105 35.00 2.35 -31.96
CA HIS A 105 35.58 1.75 -33.16
C HIS A 105 35.35 2.54 -34.44
N ILE A 106 34.66 3.65 -34.35
CA ILE A 106 34.45 4.59 -35.46
C ILE A 106 35.55 5.66 -35.47
#